data_cd664f8cf941a64a61a652c2fe7cbd9b
#
_entry.id   cd664f8cf941a64a61a652c2fe7cbd9b
#
_cell.length_a   1.000
_cell.length_b   1.000
_cell.length_c   1.000
_cell.angle_alpha   90.00
_cell.angle_beta   90.00
_cell.angle_gamma   90.00
#
_symmetry.space_group_name_H-M   'P 1'
#
loop_
_entity.id
_entity.type
_entity.pdbx_description
1 polymer ?
#
loop_
_entity_poly.entity_id
_entity_poly.type
_entity_poly.pdbx_seq_one_letter_code
_entity_poly.pdbx_strand_id
1 'polypeptide(L)'
;PAYLIVQHMEPDHSGSIRAVLEKYPEMKVVATAKAIAMLDNFFDGMGFSERSISVKDGDTLSLGHTTLRFITAPMVHWPEVMMTLDETDGVLFSADAFGTFATSNATEGWDNEARRYYCNIVGKYGSCVQAVMKKLTGLPFGIIAPLHGPILKENLAHYWNLYDKWSRY
;
A
#
# COMPACT_ATOMS: atom_id res chain seq x y z
N PRO A 1 15.17 -10.21 9.11
CA PRO A 1 14.11 -10.28 8.11
C PRO A 1 14.70 -10.43 6.71
N ALA A 2 14.02 -11.22 5.83
CA ALA A 2 14.53 -11.53 4.49
C ALA A 2 14.11 -10.49 3.45
N TYR A 3 12.95 -9.87 3.64
CA TYR A 3 12.35 -8.95 2.67
C TYR A 3 11.87 -7.66 3.32
N LEU A 4 11.98 -6.55 2.57
CA LEU A 4 11.33 -5.28 2.81
C LEU A 4 10.35 -5.02 1.66
N ILE A 5 9.07 -5.02 1.97
CA ILE A 5 8.03 -4.72 0.99
C ILE A 5 7.83 -3.20 0.95
N VAL A 6 8.11 -2.57 -0.20
CA VAL A 6 7.96 -1.12 -0.38
C VAL A 6 6.73 -0.85 -1.24
N GLN A 7 5.65 -0.42 -0.60
CA GLN A 7 4.37 -0.17 -1.25
C GLN A 7 4.26 1.22 -1.84
N HIS A 8 4.94 2.21 -1.20
CA HIS A 8 4.83 3.62 -1.54
C HIS A 8 6.12 4.36 -1.18
N MET A 9 6.47 5.37 -2.00
CA MET A 9 7.76 6.06 -1.91
C MET A 9 7.67 7.48 -1.34
N GLU A 10 6.49 7.92 -0.89
CA GLU A 10 6.39 9.22 -0.21
C GLU A 10 7.32 9.25 1.00
N PRO A 11 8.01 10.40 1.28
CA PRO A 11 9.09 10.45 2.29
C PRO A 11 8.71 10.02 3.71
N ASP A 12 7.45 10.18 4.12
CA ASP A 12 6.93 9.73 5.42
C ASP A 12 6.88 8.19 5.53
N HIS A 13 6.83 7.47 4.40
CA HIS A 13 6.92 6.01 4.34
C HIS A 13 8.32 5.52 3.99
N SER A 14 9.00 6.20 3.07
CA SER A 14 10.30 5.75 2.55
C SER A 14 11.52 6.24 3.34
N GLY A 15 11.37 7.27 4.18
CA GLY A 15 12.50 7.95 4.81
C GLY A 15 13.41 7.06 5.66
N SER A 16 12.90 5.96 6.22
CA SER A 16 13.68 5.02 7.04
C SER A 16 14.27 3.84 6.26
N ILE A 17 14.03 3.71 4.95
CA ILE A 17 14.47 2.56 4.15
C ILE A 17 15.98 2.38 4.21
N ARG A 18 16.75 3.47 4.06
CA ARG A 18 18.23 3.42 4.16
C ARG A 18 18.66 2.81 5.49
N ALA A 19 18.18 3.31 6.61
CA ALA A 19 18.55 2.85 7.94
C ALA A 19 18.19 1.37 8.17
N VAL A 20 17.04 0.92 7.65
CA VAL A 20 16.63 -0.49 7.72
C VAL A 20 17.58 -1.37 6.94
N LEU A 21 17.94 -0.99 5.72
CA LEU A 21 18.79 -1.79 4.84
C LEU A 21 20.27 -1.77 5.24
N GLU A 22 20.75 -0.72 5.90
CA GLU A 22 22.07 -0.68 6.53
C GLU A 22 22.14 -1.65 7.73
N LYS A 23 21.06 -1.71 8.51
CA LYS A 23 20.94 -2.65 9.64
C LYS A 23 20.82 -4.11 9.19
N TYR A 24 20.20 -4.36 8.03
CA TYR A 24 19.96 -5.70 7.48
C TYR A 24 20.50 -5.79 6.04
N PRO A 25 21.84 -5.93 5.86
CA PRO A 25 22.49 -5.84 4.55
C PRO A 25 22.03 -6.93 3.57
N GLU A 26 21.64 -8.11 4.08
CA GLU A 26 21.15 -9.22 3.25
C GLU A 26 19.66 -9.13 2.86
N MET A 27 18.94 -8.14 3.39
CA MET A 27 17.51 -7.96 3.12
C MET A 27 17.32 -7.54 1.67
N LYS A 28 16.38 -8.22 0.97
CA LYS A 28 15.96 -7.84 -0.39
C LYS A 28 14.77 -6.90 -0.34
N VAL A 29 14.77 -5.91 -1.21
CA VAL A 29 13.62 -5.02 -1.41
C VAL A 29 12.66 -5.66 -2.41
N VAL A 30 11.36 -5.63 -2.11
CA VAL A 30 10.30 -6.08 -3.02
C VAL A 30 9.42 -4.89 -3.34
N ALA A 31 9.37 -4.49 -4.60
CA ALA A 31 8.68 -3.27 -5.02
C ALA A 31 8.31 -3.30 -6.50
N THR A 32 7.49 -2.36 -6.94
CA THR A 32 7.27 -2.16 -8.38
C THR A 32 8.55 -1.63 -9.06
N ALA A 33 8.70 -1.85 -10.36
CA ALA A 33 9.85 -1.32 -11.11
C ALA A 33 9.97 0.21 -10.98
N LYS A 34 8.85 0.92 -10.90
CA LYS A 34 8.84 2.37 -10.68
C LYS A 34 9.36 2.75 -9.29
N ALA A 35 8.93 2.04 -8.26
CA ALA A 35 9.42 2.28 -6.90
C ALA A 35 10.92 2.01 -6.79
N ILE A 36 11.44 0.96 -7.44
CA ILE A 36 12.88 0.66 -7.48
C ILE A 36 13.65 1.83 -8.12
N ALA A 37 13.17 2.35 -9.27
CA ALA A 37 13.79 3.52 -9.90
C ALA A 37 13.74 4.78 -9.01
N MET A 38 12.66 4.95 -8.23
CA MET A 38 12.58 6.06 -7.27
C MET A 38 13.53 5.86 -6.08
N LEU A 39 13.70 4.62 -5.60
CA LEU A 39 14.68 4.30 -4.56
C LEU A 39 16.10 4.67 -4.98
N ASP A 40 16.51 4.35 -6.23
CA ASP A 40 17.82 4.73 -6.76
C ASP A 40 18.01 6.25 -6.80
N ASN A 41 16.93 7.01 -7.08
CA ASN A 41 16.98 8.48 -7.09
C ASN A 41 16.95 9.11 -5.68
N PHE A 42 16.24 8.50 -4.72
CA PHE A 42 16.10 9.04 -3.37
C PHE A 42 17.29 8.70 -2.47
N PHE A 43 17.93 7.57 -2.71
CA PHE A 43 19.00 7.03 -1.87
C PHE A 43 20.23 6.65 -2.70
N ASP A 44 20.90 7.64 -3.25
CA ASP A 44 22.07 7.47 -4.09
C ASP A 44 23.15 6.55 -3.46
N GLY A 45 23.77 5.72 -4.29
CA GLY A 45 24.86 4.83 -3.92
C GLY A 45 24.47 3.54 -3.18
N MET A 46 23.19 3.22 -3.03
CA MET A 46 22.77 1.99 -2.34
C MET A 46 22.56 0.76 -3.25
N GLY A 47 22.59 0.93 -4.57
CA GLY A 47 22.51 -0.18 -5.55
C GLY A 47 21.23 -1.00 -5.45
N PHE A 48 20.06 -0.34 -5.41
CA PHE A 48 18.78 -1.02 -5.23
C PHE A 48 18.44 -1.98 -6.36
N SER A 49 18.83 -1.68 -7.60
CA SER A 49 18.59 -2.56 -8.75
C SER A 49 19.19 -3.97 -8.57
N GLU A 50 20.30 -4.10 -7.84
CA GLU A 50 20.98 -5.39 -7.61
C GLU A 50 20.37 -6.22 -6.46
N ARG A 51 19.72 -5.55 -5.49
CA ARG A 51 19.15 -6.18 -4.31
C ARG A 51 17.62 -6.16 -4.26
N SER A 52 16.97 -5.77 -5.35
CA SER A 52 15.52 -5.68 -5.42
C SER A 52 14.91 -6.82 -6.25
N ILE A 53 13.70 -7.20 -5.86
CA ILE A 53 12.79 -8.07 -6.61
C ILE A 53 11.70 -7.16 -7.15
N SER A 54 11.67 -6.99 -8.47
CA SER A 54 10.60 -6.25 -9.14
C SER A 54 9.37 -7.11 -9.27
N VAL A 55 8.23 -6.61 -8.81
CA VAL A 55 6.94 -7.28 -8.90
C VAL A 55 5.95 -6.50 -9.75
N LYS A 56 4.99 -7.22 -10.33
CA LYS A 56 3.90 -6.71 -11.17
C LYS A 56 2.55 -7.06 -10.57
N ASP A 57 1.51 -6.57 -11.19
CA ASP A 57 0.13 -6.86 -10.82
C ASP A 57 -0.15 -8.37 -10.85
N GLY A 58 -0.63 -8.91 -9.74
CA GLY A 58 -0.95 -10.32 -9.57
C GLY A 58 0.22 -11.24 -9.20
N ASP A 59 1.47 -10.74 -9.22
CA ASP A 59 2.62 -11.53 -8.76
C ASP A 59 2.47 -11.94 -7.29
N THR A 60 3.09 -13.05 -6.92
CA THR A 60 3.07 -13.57 -5.55
C THR A 60 4.48 -13.84 -5.02
N LEU A 61 4.63 -13.75 -3.70
CA LEU A 61 5.85 -14.11 -2.97
C LEU A 61 5.50 -15.03 -1.80
N SER A 62 6.03 -16.23 -1.81
CA SER A 62 5.91 -17.14 -0.67
C SER A 62 6.93 -16.80 0.40
N LEU A 63 6.46 -16.69 1.63
CA LEU A 63 7.28 -16.54 2.85
C LEU A 63 7.36 -17.85 3.66
N GLY A 64 7.01 -18.97 3.03
CA GLY A 64 6.93 -20.29 3.64
C GLY A 64 5.50 -20.62 4.08
N HIS A 65 5.07 -20.13 5.24
CA HIS A 65 3.70 -20.35 5.76
C HIS A 65 2.68 -19.32 5.23
N THR A 66 3.14 -18.23 4.68
CA THR A 66 2.31 -17.12 4.17
C THR A 66 2.64 -16.84 2.72
N THR A 67 1.65 -16.46 1.93
CA THR A 67 1.80 -15.98 0.55
C THR A 67 1.32 -14.54 0.44
N LEU A 68 2.18 -13.68 -0.04
CA LEU A 68 1.85 -12.29 -0.38
C LEU A 68 1.50 -12.19 -1.85
N ARG A 69 0.37 -11.53 -2.17
CA ARG A 69 -0.01 -11.14 -3.53
C ARG A 69 0.13 -9.64 -3.69
N PHE A 70 0.70 -9.20 -4.81
CA PHE A 70 0.90 -7.79 -5.10
C PHE A 70 -0.16 -7.28 -6.09
N ILE A 71 -0.77 -6.15 -5.78
CA ILE A 71 -1.80 -5.49 -6.57
C ILE A 71 -1.31 -4.07 -6.88
N THR A 72 -0.98 -3.79 -8.13
CA THR A 72 -0.56 -2.44 -8.51
C THR A 72 -1.73 -1.47 -8.44
N ALA A 73 -1.47 -0.32 -7.83
CA ALA A 73 -2.45 0.74 -7.58
C ALA A 73 -1.93 2.11 -8.10
N PRO A 74 -1.56 2.20 -9.40
CA PRO A 74 -0.96 3.42 -9.94
C PRO A 74 -1.90 4.61 -9.77
N MET A 75 -1.34 5.74 -9.32
CA MET A 75 -2.04 6.99 -9.01
C MET A 75 -3.02 6.90 -7.81
N VAL A 76 -2.88 5.85 -6.99
CA VAL A 76 -3.60 5.79 -5.71
C VAL A 76 -2.57 5.82 -4.56
N HIS A 77 -1.81 6.93 -4.27
CA HIS A 77 -2.03 8.16 -5.08
C HIS A 77 -0.81 8.53 -5.96
N TRP A 78 0.32 7.86 -5.88
CA TRP A 78 1.49 8.04 -6.75
C TRP A 78 1.60 6.92 -7.78
N PRO A 79 2.43 7.12 -8.87
CA PRO A 79 2.45 6.19 -10.00
C PRO A 79 3.06 4.83 -9.70
N GLU A 80 3.85 4.70 -8.63
CA GLU A 80 4.56 3.47 -8.24
C GLU A 80 3.81 2.62 -7.24
N VAL A 81 2.72 3.13 -6.68
CA VAL A 81 1.99 2.49 -5.56
C VAL A 81 1.54 1.08 -5.90
N MET A 82 1.74 0.19 -4.94
CA MET A 82 1.13 -1.13 -4.91
C MET A 82 0.51 -1.42 -3.54
N MET A 83 -0.48 -2.28 -3.52
CA MET A 83 -1.03 -2.89 -2.32
C MET A 83 -0.48 -4.30 -2.17
N THR A 84 -0.50 -4.85 -0.97
CA THR A 84 -0.07 -6.21 -0.70
C THR A 84 -1.15 -6.95 0.07
N LEU A 85 -1.61 -8.07 -0.45
CA LEU A 85 -2.53 -8.97 0.24
C LEU A 85 -1.75 -10.14 0.83
N ASP A 86 -1.82 -10.30 2.14
CA ASP A 86 -1.51 -11.56 2.80
C ASP A 86 -2.71 -12.50 2.59
N GLU A 87 -2.54 -13.49 1.71
CA GLU A 87 -3.60 -14.43 1.35
C GLU A 87 -3.91 -15.43 2.48
N THR A 88 -2.98 -15.62 3.42
CA THR A 88 -3.11 -16.56 4.53
C THR A 88 -3.93 -15.97 5.67
N ASP A 89 -3.58 -14.77 6.09
CA ASP A 89 -4.23 -14.09 7.20
C ASP A 89 -5.38 -13.16 6.75
N GLY A 90 -5.56 -13.00 5.44
CA GLY A 90 -6.61 -12.15 4.86
C GLY A 90 -6.41 -10.66 5.19
N VAL A 91 -5.18 -10.17 5.18
CA VAL A 91 -4.83 -8.79 5.47
C VAL A 91 -4.45 -8.06 4.19
N LEU A 92 -5.21 -7.03 3.83
CA LEU A 92 -4.86 -6.11 2.75
C LEU A 92 -4.08 -4.92 3.32
N PHE A 93 -2.80 -4.84 3.04
CA PHE A 93 -1.98 -3.65 3.23
C PHE A 93 -2.24 -2.70 2.06
N SER A 94 -3.00 -1.65 2.30
CA SER A 94 -3.64 -0.86 1.23
C SER A 94 -2.87 0.40 0.81
N ALA A 95 -1.61 0.55 1.24
CA ALA A 95 -0.87 1.80 1.13
C ALA A 95 -1.70 2.95 1.73
N ASP A 96 -1.82 4.08 1.07
CA ASP A 96 -2.60 5.22 1.57
C ASP A 96 -4.11 5.08 1.39
N ALA A 97 -4.55 4.14 0.56
CA ALA A 97 -5.98 3.94 0.39
C ALA A 97 -6.63 3.51 1.70
N PHE A 98 -7.83 4.02 1.96
CA PHE A 98 -8.58 3.86 3.21
C PHE A 98 -7.95 4.55 4.44
N GLY A 99 -6.93 5.38 4.24
CA GLY A 99 -6.26 6.13 5.29
C GLY A 99 -7.05 7.33 5.80
N THR A 100 -6.56 7.88 6.92
CA THR A 100 -7.07 9.10 7.54
C THR A 100 -5.93 9.98 8.01
N PHE A 101 -6.19 11.27 8.26
CA PHE A 101 -5.21 12.16 8.94
C PHE A 101 -5.10 11.91 10.45
N ALA A 102 -5.87 10.99 11.00
CA ALA A 102 -5.86 10.68 12.41
C ALA A 102 -4.61 9.91 12.84
N THR A 103 -4.16 10.16 14.06
CA THR A 103 -3.07 9.43 14.72
C THR A 103 -3.58 8.31 15.64
N SER A 104 -4.90 8.23 15.83
CA SER A 104 -5.58 7.25 16.68
C SER A 104 -5.87 5.96 15.91
N ASN A 105 -5.81 4.82 16.61
CA ASN A 105 -6.30 3.54 16.12
C ASN A 105 -7.84 3.38 16.27
N ALA A 106 -8.54 4.41 16.73
CA ALA A 106 -9.98 4.40 16.84
C ALA A 106 -10.66 4.65 15.49
N THR A 107 -11.71 3.92 15.21
CA THR A 107 -12.53 4.10 14.00
C THR A 107 -13.64 5.14 14.19
N GLU A 108 -13.81 5.66 15.40
CA GLU A 108 -14.77 6.74 15.66
C GLU A 108 -14.43 8.00 14.84
N GLY A 109 -15.42 8.53 14.14
CA GLY A 109 -15.22 9.69 13.25
C GLY A 109 -14.49 9.39 11.94
N TRP A 110 -14.20 8.12 11.64
CA TRP A 110 -13.44 7.72 10.44
C TRP A 110 -14.02 8.31 9.15
N ASP A 111 -15.34 8.31 8.97
CA ASP A 111 -15.99 8.76 7.74
C ASP A 111 -15.59 10.18 7.35
N ASN A 112 -15.57 11.09 8.31
CA ASN A 112 -15.23 12.50 8.07
C ASN A 112 -13.75 12.68 7.79
N GLU A 113 -12.89 12.04 8.59
CA GLU A 113 -11.44 12.14 8.44
C GLU A 113 -10.95 11.42 7.19
N ALA A 114 -11.49 10.25 6.88
CA ALA A 114 -11.16 9.53 5.66
C ALA A 114 -11.65 10.26 4.40
N ARG A 115 -12.84 10.88 4.45
CA ARG A 115 -13.32 11.72 3.34
C ARG A 115 -12.41 12.92 3.13
N ARG A 116 -11.98 13.58 4.20
CA ARG A 116 -11.04 14.69 4.14
C ARG A 116 -9.70 14.24 3.54
N TYR A 117 -9.18 13.11 4.03
CA TYR A 117 -7.96 12.48 3.50
C TYR A 117 -8.12 12.14 2.03
N TYR A 118 -9.19 11.41 1.66
CA TYR A 118 -9.49 11.04 0.29
C TYR A 118 -9.50 12.24 -0.66
N CYS A 119 -10.25 13.30 -0.33
CA CYS A 119 -10.37 14.48 -1.18
C CYS A 119 -9.03 15.19 -1.40
N ASN A 120 -8.14 15.21 -0.41
CA ASN A 120 -6.84 15.89 -0.50
C ASN A 120 -5.79 15.04 -1.22
N ILE A 121 -5.76 13.73 -0.99
CA ILE A 121 -4.68 12.84 -1.43
C ILE A 121 -5.04 12.14 -2.74
N VAL A 122 -6.22 11.52 -2.81
CA VAL A 122 -6.60 10.59 -3.88
C VAL A 122 -7.68 11.16 -4.80
N GLY A 123 -8.44 12.16 -4.35
CA GLY A 123 -9.71 12.59 -4.95
C GLY A 123 -9.67 12.89 -6.45
N LYS A 124 -8.59 13.46 -6.97
CA LYS A 124 -8.44 13.72 -8.42
C LYS A 124 -8.23 12.47 -9.28
N TYR A 125 -8.04 11.30 -8.65
CA TYR A 125 -7.75 10.04 -9.33
C TYR A 125 -8.87 9.00 -9.18
N GLY A 126 -10.13 9.42 -9.11
CA GLY A 126 -11.28 8.53 -8.88
C GLY A 126 -11.36 7.34 -9.84
N SER A 127 -11.08 7.54 -11.13
CA SER A 127 -11.02 6.44 -12.10
C SER A 127 -9.93 5.41 -11.79
N CYS A 128 -8.79 5.84 -11.25
CA CYS A 128 -7.73 4.93 -10.80
C CYS A 128 -8.17 4.15 -9.56
N VAL A 129 -8.86 4.82 -8.62
CA VAL A 129 -9.45 4.16 -7.44
C VAL A 129 -10.45 3.09 -7.88
N GLN A 130 -11.36 3.40 -8.81
CA GLN A 130 -12.32 2.44 -9.35
C GLN A 130 -11.62 1.23 -9.99
N ALA A 131 -10.53 1.45 -10.74
CA ALA A 131 -9.75 0.37 -11.34
C ALA A 131 -9.12 -0.54 -10.28
N VAL A 132 -8.57 0.03 -9.20
CA VAL A 132 -8.00 -0.74 -8.08
C VAL A 132 -9.10 -1.51 -7.34
N MET A 133 -10.22 -0.88 -7.01
CA MET A 133 -11.35 -1.54 -6.35
C MET A 133 -11.86 -2.74 -7.17
N LYS A 134 -11.91 -2.61 -8.50
CA LYS A 134 -12.25 -3.74 -9.38
C LYS A 134 -11.26 -4.90 -9.25
N LYS A 135 -9.96 -4.64 -9.15
CA LYS A 135 -8.93 -5.68 -8.95
C LYS A 135 -9.09 -6.37 -7.59
N LEU A 136 -9.47 -5.63 -6.56
CA LEU A 136 -9.65 -6.15 -5.20
C LEU A 136 -10.96 -6.94 -5.03
N THR A 137 -11.93 -6.76 -5.92
CA THR A 137 -13.23 -7.45 -5.84
C THR A 137 -13.05 -8.96 -5.93
N GLY A 138 -13.56 -9.68 -4.93
CA GLY A 138 -13.47 -11.14 -4.86
C GLY A 138 -12.18 -11.68 -4.25
N LEU A 139 -11.20 -10.83 -3.90
CA LEU A 139 -10.04 -11.26 -3.14
C LEU A 139 -10.41 -11.52 -1.67
N PRO A 140 -9.82 -12.56 -1.03
CA PRO A 140 -10.21 -12.98 0.31
C PRO A 140 -9.48 -12.16 1.39
N PHE A 141 -9.98 -10.98 1.73
CA PHE A 141 -9.48 -10.21 2.88
C PHE A 141 -10.60 -9.81 3.82
N GLY A 142 -10.30 -9.84 5.12
CA GLY A 142 -11.19 -9.43 6.20
C GLY A 142 -10.61 -8.27 7.04
N ILE A 143 -9.42 -7.80 6.68
CA ILE A 143 -8.72 -6.71 7.35
C ILE A 143 -8.13 -5.79 6.29
N ILE A 144 -8.27 -4.47 6.49
CA ILE A 144 -7.56 -3.46 5.71
C ILE A 144 -6.62 -2.72 6.66
N ALA A 145 -5.34 -2.69 6.31
CA ALA A 145 -4.26 -2.04 7.06
C ALA A 145 -3.66 -0.90 6.21
N PRO A 146 -4.18 0.33 6.33
CA PRO A 146 -3.62 1.48 5.63
C PRO A 146 -2.33 1.97 6.28
N LEU A 147 -1.54 2.76 5.55
CA LEU A 147 -0.32 3.39 6.08
C LEU A 147 -0.64 4.54 7.07
N HIS A 148 -1.81 5.15 6.96
CA HIS A 148 -2.30 6.19 7.85
C HIS A 148 -3.65 5.82 8.49
N GLY A 149 -3.80 6.10 9.77
CA GLY A 149 -5.05 5.89 10.51
C GLY A 149 -5.24 4.47 11.04
N PRO A 150 -6.47 4.07 11.38
CA PRO A 150 -6.74 2.82 12.07
C PRO A 150 -6.73 1.62 11.11
N ILE A 151 -6.43 0.44 11.67
CA ILE A 151 -6.68 -0.84 11.00
C ILE A 151 -8.19 -1.11 11.01
N LEU A 152 -8.75 -1.40 9.84
CA LEU A 152 -10.18 -1.65 9.64
C LEU A 152 -10.45 -3.16 9.63
N LYS A 153 -11.20 -3.66 10.61
CA LYS A 153 -11.48 -5.09 10.78
C LYS A 153 -12.97 -5.42 10.73
N GLU A 154 -13.81 -4.46 11.08
CA GLU A 154 -15.26 -4.65 11.19
C GLU A 154 -15.95 -3.81 10.14
N ASN A 155 -17.11 -4.26 9.67
CA ASN A 155 -17.94 -3.51 8.74
C ASN A 155 -17.22 -3.01 7.46
N LEU A 156 -16.33 -3.82 6.89
CA LEU A 156 -15.54 -3.44 5.71
C LEU A 156 -16.39 -2.96 4.54
N ALA A 157 -17.61 -3.48 4.41
CA ALA A 157 -18.56 -3.04 3.39
C ALA A 157 -18.88 -1.54 3.49
N HIS A 158 -18.92 -0.97 4.70
CA HIS A 158 -19.15 0.46 4.92
C HIS A 158 -18.02 1.30 4.30
N TYR A 159 -16.77 0.99 4.66
CA TYR A 159 -15.59 1.70 4.14
C TYR A 159 -15.45 1.55 2.63
N TRP A 160 -15.70 0.35 2.12
CA TRP A 160 -15.70 0.05 0.71
C TRP A 160 -16.74 0.89 -0.06
N ASN A 161 -17.98 0.93 0.42
CA ASN A 161 -19.06 1.68 -0.20
C ASN A 161 -18.80 3.20 -0.21
N LEU A 162 -18.15 3.73 0.83
CA LEU A 162 -17.75 5.14 0.86
C LEU A 162 -16.68 5.44 -0.18
N TYR A 163 -15.63 4.61 -0.29
CA TYR A 163 -14.61 4.76 -1.31
C TYR A 163 -15.18 4.64 -2.72
N ASP A 164 -16.06 3.68 -2.96
CA ASP A 164 -16.78 3.54 -4.23
C ASP A 164 -17.58 4.80 -4.56
N LYS A 165 -18.33 5.30 -3.60
CA LYS A 165 -19.13 6.53 -3.75
C LYS A 165 -18.25 7.75 -4.04
N TRP A 166 -17.17 7.94 -3.31
CA TRP A 166 -16.31 9.12 -3.45
C TRP A 166 -15.52 9.12 -4.77
N SER A 167 -15.28 7.98 -5.36
CA SER A 167 -14.51 7.83 -6.59
C SER A 167 -15.33 7.83 -7.89
N ARG A 168 -16.67 7.97 -7.79
CA ARG A 168 -17.59 7.97 -8.95
C ARG A 168 -18.06 9.37 -9.34
N TYR A 169 -17.23 10.34 -9.48
CA TYR A 169 -17.60 11.68 -9.98
C TYR A 169 -17.24 11.85 -11.46
#